data_d70a4c8f8de0d222fe85c19555423256
#
_entry.id   d70a4c8f8de0d222fe85c19555423256
#
_cell.length_a   1.000
_cell.length_b   1.000
_cell.length_c   1.000
_cell.angle_alpha   90.00
_cell.angle_beta   90.00
_cell.angle_gamma   90.00
#
_symmetry.space_group_name_H-M   'P 1'
#
loop_
_entity.id
_entity.type
_entity.pdbx_description
1 polymer ?
#
loop_
_entity_poly.entity_id
_entity_poly.type
_entity_poly.pdbx_seq_one_letter_code
_entity_poly.pdbx_strand_id
1 'polypeptide(L)'
;MPSRMNLPPKGPKVPWPFGVSPMNRADPLGLLEGWARQYGDIFRWRTLNFLVVFVNHPDLVEKVLVSESRNYRKGRGLQANRELFGNGLLTSEGDSWLRQRRLMQPAFHRERIAAYAGTMIEQGRRLVESWRDGETRDIHADLMRATLEIAGTTLFGTSVSDADAARISGALSTLIGVNSSPRRLFPLLRALPTRANRSYTRAVRQLDEVVYALIARRRAEIGENDVDLLSMLLNARDEDGGRMSDRQLRDESVTLLLAGHETTALALSWTLYLLAQNPEVGAQLHAELDAILAGRLPTLDDVPRLAFTAKVLKESMRLYPPAWGVVRMCPAECTLGSYRIPKSASVILSQYVMHRDPRFFTQPTRFDPNRWTDSFERDLPRFAYFPFGGGPRLCIGASFATMEATLVLAILAQRFRFHVDPTCEVVPQPSITLRPKHGLRLRLEARSSPRNS
;
A
#
# COMPACT_ATOMS: atom_id res chain seq x y z
N MET A 1 -43.58 -17.33 -8.75
CA MET A 1 -42.91 -16.39 -7.83
C MET A 1 -41.79 -15.71 -8.61
N PRO A 2 -41.77 -14.39 -8.74
CA PRO A 2 -40.63 -13.72 -9.39
C PRO A 2 -39.35 -14.06 -8.61
N SER A 3 -38.37 -14.55 -9.32
CA SER A 3 -37.11 -14.98 -8.74
C SER A 3 -36.49 -13.83 -7.92
N ARG A 4 -35.97 -14.12 -6.73
CA ARG A 4 -35.26 -13.17 -5.86
C ARG A 4 -34.00 -12.56 -6.50
N MET A 5 -33.74 -12.86 -7.77
CA MET A 5 -32.52 -12.56 -8.53
C MET A 5 -32.34 -11.11 -8.99
N ASN A 6 -33.20 -10.13 -8.61
CA ASN A 6 -33.09 -8.76 -9.13
C ASN A 6 -33.29 -7.66 -8.07
N LEU A 7 -33.22 -8.00 -6.79
CA LEU A 7 -33.34 -6.97 -5.76
C LEU A 7 -31.98 -6.28 -5.54
N PRO A 8 -31.97 -4.96 -5.32
CA PRO A 8 -30.73 -4.28 -4.93
C PRO A 8 -30.27 -4.75 -3.55
N PRO A 9 -28.94 -4.78 -3.26
CA PRO A 9 -28.44 -5.14 -1.94
C PRO A 9 -29.06 -4.30 -0.83
N LYS A 10 -29.28 -4.88 0.35
CA LYS A 10 -29.69 -4.13 1.56
C LYS A 10 -28.58 -3.19 2.01
N GLY A 11 -28.88 -2.28 2.92
CA GLY A 11 -27.87 -1.40 3.50
C GLY A 11 -28.47 -0.36 4.43
N PRO A 12 -27.64 0.48 5.07
CA PRO A 12 -28.10 1.49 6.01
C PRO A 12 -29.08 2.47 5.33
N LYS A 13 -30.13 2.83 6.06
CA LYS A 13 -31.00 3.93 5.67
C LYS A 13 -30.22 5.24 5.85
N VAL A 14 -30.05 5.99 4.78
CA VAL A 14 -29.26 7.22 4.79
C VAL A 14 -30.13 8.41 4.40
N PRO A 15 -29.97 9.57 5.05
CA PRO A 15 -30.74 10.77 4.73
C PRO A 15 -30.52 11.18 3.27
N TRP A 16 -31.60 11.40 2.54
CA TRP A 16 -31.57 12.03 1.21
C TRP A 16 -31.55 13.56 1.38
N PRO A 17 -30.84 14.36 0.57
CA PRO A 17 -30.09 13.97 -0.65
C PRO A 17 -28.61 13.64 -0.41
N PHE A 18 -28.05 13.85 0.78
CA PHE A 18 -26.59 13.84 1.02
C PHE A 18 -26.02 12.43 1.20
N GLY A 19 -26.84 11.47 1.62
CA GLY A 19 -26.32 10.13 1.93
C GLY A 19 -25.37 10.12 3.14
N VAL A 20 -24.57 9.07 3.24
CA VAL A 20 -23.53 8.92 4.29
C VAL A 20 -22.18 8.66 3.63
N SER A 21 -21.16 9.42 4.05
CA SER A 21 -19.78 9.07 3.78
C SER A 21 -19.18 8.46 5.05
N PRO A 22 -18.83 7.17 5.07
CA PRO A 22 -18.13 6.58 6.21
C PRO A 22 -16.87 7.35 6.58
N MET A 23 -16.15 7.87 5.60
CA MET A 23 -14.89 8.60 5.80
C MET A 23 -15.02 9.90 6.60
N ASN A 24 -16.23 10.41 6.76
CA ASN A 24 -16.50 11.61 7.58
C ASN A 24 -16.90 11.26 9.02
N ARG A 25 -16.81 10.00 9.42
CA ARG A 25 -17.11 9.56 10.80
C ARG A 25 -15.83 9.48 11.63
N ALA A 26 -15.98 9.48 12.94
CA ALA A 26 -14.85 9.38 13.86
C ALA A 26 -14.11 8.05 13.70
N ASP A 27 -14.85 6.96 13.51
CA ASP A 27 -14.32 5.62 13.23
C ASP A 27 -14.95 5.07 11.92
N PRO A 28 -14.37 5.37 10.76
CA PRO A 28 -14.90 4.88 9.48
C PRO A 28 -14.70 3.38 9.27
N LEU A 29 -13.64 2.80 9.82
CA LEU A 29 -13.33 1.38 9.65
C LEU A 29 -14.24 0.51 10.52
N GLY A 30 -14.42 0.83 11.80
CA GLY A 30 -15.36 0.14 12.67
C GLY A 30 -16.81 0.25 12.20
N LEU A 31 -17.18 1.39 11.58
CA LEU A 31 -18.49 1.53 10.95
C LEU A 31 -18.66 0.54 9.79
N LEU A 32 -17.65 0.38 8.92
CA LEU A 32 -17.70 -0.57 7.80
C LEU A 32 -17.76 -2.03 8.31
N GLU A 33 -16.98 -2.37 9.33
CA GLU A 33 -17.04 -3.68 9.98
C GLU A 33 -18.43 -3.95 10.60
N GLY A 34 -19.00 -2.95 11.28
CA GLY A 34 -20.34 -3.04 11.84
C GLY A 34 -21.40 -3.28 10.77
N TRP A 35 -21.32 -2.56 9.65
CA TRP A 35 -22.22 -2.79 8.52
C TRP A 35 -22.04 -4.15 7.86
N ALA A 36 -20.80 -4.62 7.70
CA ALA A 36 -20.55 -5.97 7.18
C ALA A 36 -21.17 -7.05 8.07
N ARG A 37 -21.06 -6.92 9.38
CA ARG A 37 -21.74 -7.84 10.33
C ARG A 37 -23.27 -7.75 10.24
N GLN A 38 -23.82 -6.56 10.07
CA GLN A 38 -25.28 -6.32 10.06
C GLN A 38 -25.94 -6.72 8.74
N TYR A 39 -25.31 -6.41 7.61
CA TYR A 39 -25.93 -6.58 6.28
C TYR A 39 -25.39 -7.76 5.49
N GLY A 40 -24.30 -8.39 5.93
CA GLY A 40 -23.71 -9.58 5.31
C GLY A 40 -22.75 -9.26 4.17
N ASP A 41 -22.63 -10.21 3.24
CA ASP A 41 -21.57 -10.27 2.22
C ASP A 41 -21.65 -9.17 1.17
N ILE A 42 -22.82 -8.65 0.91
CA ILE A 42 -23.04 -7.54 -0.04
C ILE A 42 -24.02 -6.56 0.59
N PHE A 43 -23.61 -5.31 0.69
CA PHE A 43 -24.51 -4.23 1.09
C PHE A 43 -24.20 -2.95 0.33
N ARG A 44 -25.12 -1.98 0.39
CA ARG A 44 -24.96 -0.73 -0.34
C ARG A 44 -25.34 0.48 0.51
N TRP A 45 -24.77 1.61 0.14
CA TRP A 45 -25.20 2.92 0.62
C TRP A 45 -25.08 3.98 -0.47
N ARG A 46 -25.54 5.19 -0.20
CA ARG A 46 -25.31 6.34 -1.05
C ARG A 46 -24.42 7.34 -0.34
N THR A 47 -23.47 7.89 -1.09
CA THR A 47 -22.70 9.07 -0.69
C THR A 47 -22.95 10.11 -1.76
N LEU A 48 -23.69 11.16 -1.42
CA LEU A 48 -24.23 12.10 -2.41
C LEU A 48 -24.99 11.34 -3.50
N ASN A 49 -24.71 11.60 -4.76
CA ASN A 49 -25.34 10.91 -5.89
C ASN A 49 -24.67 9.58 -6.27
N PHE A 50 -23.65 9.16 -5.53
CA PHE A 50 -22.90 7.94 -5.86
C PHE A 50 -23.44 6.74 -5.07
N LEU A 51 -23.80 5.69 -5.81
CA LEU A 51 -24.09 4.39 -5.22
C LEU A 51 -22.77 3.67 -4.95
N VAL A 52 -22.62 3.21 -3.72
CA VAL A 52 -21.52 2.38 -3.27
C VAL A 52 -22.05 1.01 -2.89
N VAL A 53 -21.41 -0.03 -3.39
CA VAL A 53 -21.67 -1.43 -3.05
C VAL A 53 -20.43 -1.97 -2.36
N PHE A 54 -20.59 -2.53 -1.18
CA PHE A 54 -19.53 -3.16 -0.42
C PHE A 54 -19.62 -4.67 -0.55
N VAL A 55 -18.46 -5.31 -0.69
CA VAL A 55 -18.37 -6.75 -0.90
C VAL A 55 -17.43 -7.34 0.15
N ASN A 56 -17.94 -8.33 0.91
CA ASN A 56 -17.23 -8.99 2.01
C ASN A 56 -17.35 -10.52 1.94
N HIS A 57 -17.09 -11.10 0.76
CA HIS A 57 -17.02 -12.55 0.57
C HIS A 57 -15.89 -12.89 -0.41
N PRO A 58 -15.01 -13.88 -0.11
CA PRO A 58 -13.86 -14.22 -0.95
C PRO A 58 -14.23 -14.52 -2.40
N ASP A 59 -15.27 -15.30 -2.67
CA ASP A 59 -15.68 -15.65 -4.03
C ASP A 59 -16.15 -14.44 -4.84
N LEU A 60 -16.79 -13.48 -4.16
CA LEU A 60 -17.24 -12.25 -4.82
C LEU A 60 -16.08 -11.29 -5.05
N VAL A 61 -15.10 -11.27 -4.16
CA VAL A 61 -13.83 -10.55 -4.37
C VAL A 61 -13.08 -11.15 -5.56
N GLU A 62 -12.99 -12.49 -5.64
CA GLU A 62 -12.42 -13.20 -6.78
C GLU A 62 -13.12 -12.80 -8.07
N LYS A 63 -14.43 -12.83 -8.08
CA LYS A 63 -15.25 -12.48 -9.25
C LYS A 63 -14.94 -11.06 -9.76
N VAL A 64 -14.85 -10.08 -8.87
CA VAL A 64 -14.57 -8.68 -9.22
C VAL A 64 -13.11 -8.46 -9.66
N LEU A 65 -12.15 -9.16 -9.03
CA LEU A 65 -10.73 -8.92 -9.28
C LEU A 65 -10.15 -9.82 -10.39
N VAL A 66 -10.73 -11.01 -10.61
CA VAL A 66 -10.16 -12.03 -11.51
C VAL A 66 -11.12 -12.38 -12.64
N SER A 67 -12.13 -13.21 -12.37
CA SER A 67 -12.94 -13.85 -13.41
C SER A 67 -13.75 -12.85 -14.25
N GLU A 68 -14.27 -11.80 -13.63
CA GLU A 68 -15.02 -10.73 -14.31
C GLU A 68 -14.29 -9.37 -14.29
N SER A 69 -12.97 -9.37 -14.08
CA SER A 69 -12.18 -8.13 -13.92
C SER A 69 -12.33 -7.15 -15.10
N ARG A 70 -12.63 -7.64 -16.30
CA ARG A 70 -12.89 -6.82 -17.50
C ARG A 70 -14.17 -6.00 -17.42
N ASN A 71 -15.14 -6.42 -16.59
CA ASN A 71 -16.39 -5.72 -16.36
C ASN A 71 -16.24 -4.52 -15.40
N TYR A 72 -15.03 -4.29 -14.87
CA TYR A 72 -14.78 -3.26 -13.89
C TYR A 72 -13.62 -2.35 -14.29
N ARG A 73 -13.75 -1.07 -13.96
CA ARG A 73 -12.69 -0.06 -14.08
C ARG A 73 -12.21 0.36 -12.69
N LYS A 74 -11.09 1.03 -12.62
CA LYS A 74 -10.57 1.64 -11.39
C LYS A 74 -11.55 2.67 -10.83
N GLY A 75 -11.64 2.76 -9.51
CA GLY A 75 -12.61 3.60 -8.82
C GLY A 75 -12.44 5.10 -9.08
N ARG A 76 -13.54 5.84 -8.92
CA ARG A 76 -13.58 7.30 -9.16
C ARG A 76 -12.58 8.09 -8.34
N GLY A 77 -12.33 7.70 -7.08
CA GLY A 77 -11.36 8.37 -6.22
C GLY A 77 -9.96 8.33 -6.81
N LEU A 78 -9.56 7.17 -7.36
CA LEU A 78 -8.26 7.03 -8.01
C LEU A 78 -8.21 7.83 -9.32
N GLN A 79 -9.28 7.81 -10.11
CA GLN A 79 -9.38 8.62 -11.33
C GLN A 79 -9.38 10.14 -11.07
N ALA A 80 -9.89 10.58 -9.91
CA ALA A 80 -9.83 11.97 -9.49
C ALA A 80 -8.40 12.46 -9.21
N ASN A 81 -7.46 11.55 -9.01
CA ASN A 81 -6.04 11.84 -8.76
C ASN A 81 -5.16 11.83 -10.03
N ARG A 82 -5.78 11.85 -11.22
CA ARG A 82 -5.02 11.94 -12.49
C ARG A 82 -4.15 13.19 -12.64
N GLU A 83 -4.46 14.26 -11.95
CA GLU A 83 -3.58 15.45 -11.91
C GLU A 83 -2.21 15.11 -11.29
N LEU A 84 -2.18 14.22 -10.31
CA LEU A 84 -0.96 13.76 -9.64
C LEU A 84 -0.29 12.63 -10.41
N PHE A 85 -1.03 11.54 -10.67
CA PHE A 85 -0.49 10.30 -11.23
C PHE A 85 -0.44 10.28 -12.77
N GLY A 86 -0.98 11.32 -13.42
CA GLY A 86 -1.13 11.33 -14.87
C GLY A 86 -1.91 10.12 -15.39
N ASN A 87 -1.41 9.49 -16.42
CA ASN A 87 -1.92 8.24 -16.98
C ASN A 87 -0.96 7.06 -16.69
N GLY A 88 -0.32 7.06 -15.50
CA GLY A 88 0.56 5.98 -15.07
C GLY A 88 -0.18 4.69 -14.73
N LEU A 89 0.55 3.62 -14.41
CA LEU A 89 0.02 2.27 -14.17
C LEU A 89 -1.13 2.24 -13.15
N LEU A 90 -1.14 3.13 -12.17
CA LEU A 90 -2.18 3.19 -11.15
C LEU A 90 -3.52 3.75 -11.67
N THR A 91 -3.51 4.67 -12.63
CA THR A 91 -4.70 5.40 -13.13
C THR A 91 -5.12 5.04 -14.55
N SER A 92 -4.22 4.47 -15.35
CA SER A 92 -4.48 4.04 -16.73
C SER A 92 -5.48 2.87 -16.81
N GLU A 93 -6.14 2.71 -17.95
CA GLU A 93 -7.14 1.68 -18.22
C GLU A 93 -6.98 1.10 -19.63
N GLY A 94 -7.59 -0.06 -19.87
CA GLY A 94 -7.63 -0.68 -21.20
C GLY A 94 -6.25 -1.00 -21.75
N ASP A 95 -6.07 -0.78 -23.06
CA ASP A 95 -4.84 -1.12 -23.79
C ASP A 95 -3.63 -0.31 -23.30
N SER A 96 -3.85 0.95 -22.93
CA SER A 96 -2.79 1.79 -22.33
C SER A 96 -2.24 1.17 -21.05
N TRP A 97 -3.13 0.69 -20.15
CA TRP A 97 -2.71 0.00 -18.93
C TRP A 97 -1.98 -1.31 -19.25
N LEU A 98 -2.48 -2.09 -20.20
CA LEU A 98 -1.88 -3.37 -20.56
C LEU A 98 -0.47 -3.18 -21.14
N ARG A 99 -0.31 -2.21 -22.04
CA ARG A 99 0.99 -1.82 -22.62
C ARG A 99 1.98 -1.40 -21.53
N GLN A 100 1.58 -0.50 -20.64
CA GLN A 100 2.42 -0.05 -19.52
C GLN A 100 2.81 -1.20 -18.61
N ARG A 101 1.85 -2.06 -18.24
CA ARG A 101 2.09 -3.24 -17.41
C ARG A 101 3.15 -4.17 -18.02
N ARG A 102 3.06 -4.44 -19.32
CA ARG A 102 4.02 -5.27 -20.04
C ARG A 102 5.43 -4.67 -20.07
N LEU A 103 5.53 -3.35 -20.34
CA LEU A 103 6.82 -2.65 -20.36
C LEU A 103 7.51 -2.61 -18.99
N MET A 104 6.73 -2.52 -17.92
CA MET A 104 7.26 -2.41 -16.55
C MET A 104 7.55 -3.76 -15.90
N GLN A 105 6.82 -4.81 -16.27
CA GLN A 105 6.90 -6.11 -15.59
C GLN A 105 8.30 -6.71 -15.53
N PRO A 106 9.16 -6.62 -16.57
CA PRO A 106 10.53 -7.16 -16.53
C PRO A 106 11.38 -6.60 -15.39
N ALA A 107 11.18 -5.34 -14.99
CA ALA A 107 11.91 -4.72 -13.88
C ALA A 107 11.55 -5.32 -12.50
N PHE A 108 10.43 -6.03 -12.40
CA PHE A 108 9.96 -6.70 -11.20
C PHE A 108 10.15 -8.23 -11.25
N HIS A 109 10.98 -8.74 -12.17
CA HIS A 109 11.40 -10.15 -12.17
C HIS A 109 12.37 -10.42 -11.01
N ARG A 110 12.35 -11.67 -10.51
CA ARG A 110 13.07 -12.10 -9.33
C ARG A 110 14.55 -11.71 -9.33
N GLU A 111 15.23 -11.89 -10.46
CA GLU A 111 16.67 -11.56 -10.61
C GLU A 111 16.95 -10.08 -10.44
N ARG A 112 16.07 -9.21 -10.99
CA ARG A 112 16.20 -7.76 -10.84
C ARG A 112 15.93 -7.30 -9.41
N ILE A 113 14.89 -7.86 -8.79
CA ILE A 113 14.58 -7.58 -7.38
C ILE A 113 15.76 -8.00 -6.50
N ALA A 114 16.39 -9.14 -6.78
CA ALA A 114 17.57 -9.60 -6.06
C ALA A 114 18.73 -8.58 -6.07
N ALA A 115 18.94 -7.89 -7.18
CA ALA A 115 19.98 -6.88 -7.31
C ALA A 115 19.74 -5.65 -6.40
N TYR A 116 18.51 -5.40 -5.98
CA TYR A 116 18.17 -4.28 -5.08
C TYR A 116 18.39 -4.59 -3.60
N ALA A 117 18.63 -5.86 -3.23
CA ALA A 117 18.79 -6.26 -1.84
C ALA A 117 19.92 -5.49 -1.11
N GLY A 118 21.05 -5.27 -1.78
CA GLY A 118 22.17 -4.49 -1.23
C GLY A 118 21.76 -3.08 -0.82
N THR A 119 20.98 -2.40 -1.65
CA THR A 119 20.45 -1.05 -1.34
C THR A 119 19.49 -1.08 -0.14
N MET A 120 18.61 -2.08 -0.06
CA MET A 120 17.66 -2.21 1.06
C MET A 120 18.38 -2.47 2.37
N ILE A 121 19.41 -3.31 2.35
CA ILE A 121 20.23 -3.62 3.52
C ILE A 121 21.01 -2.39 3.98
N GLU A 122 21.65 -1.68 3.05
CA GLU A 122 22.42 -0.49 3.38
C GLU A 122 21.56 0.62 3.97
N GLN A 123 20.38 0.88 3.41
CA GLN A 123 19.47 1.88 3.97
C GLN A 123 18.89 1.45 5.32
N GLY A 124 18.58 0.17 5.50
CA GLY A 124 18.21 -0.39 6.81
C GLY A 124 19.32 -0.23 7.84
N ARG A 125 20.59 -0.46 7.45
CA ARG A 125 21.76 -0.26 8.29
C ARG A 125 21.91 1.22 8.71
N ARG A 126 21.82 2.15 7.74
CA ARG A 126 21.90 3.60 8.04
C ARG A 126 20.79 4.04 8.98
N LEU A 127 19.59 3.52 8.76
CA LEU A 127 18.44 3.83 9.62
C LEU A 127 18.71 3.38 11.05
N VAL A 128 19.10 2.12 11.26
CA VAL A 128 19.31 1.56 12.59
C VAL A 128 20.50 2.21 13.32
N GLU A 129 21.55 2.61 12.59
CA GLU A 129 22.70 3.33 13.14
C GLU A 129 22.38 4.77 13.57
N SER A 130 21.32 5.37 13.00
CA SER A 130 20.85 6.68 13.42
C SER A 130 20.05 6.66 14.73
N TRP A 131 19.67 5.48 15.22
CA TRP A 131 18.84 5.29 16.41
C TRP A 131 19.70 5.05 17.64
N ARG A 132 19.24 5.54 18.79
CA ARG A 132 19.94 5.42 20.08
C ARG A 132 19.07 4.73 21.11
N ASP A 133 19.70 4.04 22.05
CA ASP A 133 19.03 3.42 23.19
C ASP A 133 18.26 4.46 24.03
N GLY A 134 17.06 4.11 24.48
CA GLY A 134 16.18 4.96 25.28
C GLY A 134 15.48 6.09 24.52
N GLU A 135 15.83 6.32 23.24
CA GLU A 135 15.24 7.40 22.43
C GLU A 135 13.78 7.11 22.07
N THR A 136 12.94 8.15 22.06
CA THR A 136 11.58 8.09 21.50
C THR A 136 11.56 8.78 20.15
N ARG A 137 11.14 8.05 19.12
CA ARG A 137 11.16 8.51 17.72
C ARG A 137 9.79 8.37 17.06
N ASP A 138 9.52 9.23 16.08
CA ASP A 138 8.44 9.00 15.12
C ASP A 138 8.93 7.99 14.07
N ILE A 139 8.68 6.70 14.36
CA ILE A 139 9.09 5.57 13.51
C ILE A 139 8.48 5.66 12.12
N HIS A 140 7.25 6.18 12.01
CA HIS A 140 6.62 6.34 10.69
C HIS A 140 7.38 7.34 9.82
N ALA A 141 7.79 8.47 10.38
CA ALA A 141 8.58 9.48 9.66
C ALA A 141 9.97 8.94 9.25
N ASP A 142 10.63 8.19 10.14
CA ASP A 142 11.93 7.58 9.85
C ASP A 142 11.83 6.52 8.73
N LEU A 143 10.83 5.65 8.79
CA LEU A 143 10.59 4.63 7.77
C LEU A 143 10.19 5.24 6.44
N MET A 144 9.37 6.30 6.43
CA MET A 144 9.05 7.04 5.20
C MET A 144 10.30 7.58 4.52
N ARG A 145 11.28 8.09 5.27
CA ARG A 145 12.56 8.54 4.72
C ARG A 145 13.36 7.37 4.14
N ALA A 146 13.56 6.30 4.93
CA ALA A 146 14.37 5.16 4.51
C ALA A 146 13.80 4.48 3.25
N THR A 147 12.50 4.24 3.20
CA THR A 147 11.83 3.63 2.03
C THR A 147 11.82 4.56 0.81
N LEU A 148 11.80 5.89 1.01
CA LEU A 148 11.96 6.85 -0.08
C LEU A 148 13.37 6.79 -0.68
N GLU A 149 14.41 6.65 0.13
CA GLU A 149 15.79 6.49 -0.33
C GLU A 149 15.99 5.15 -1.05
N ILE A 150 15.40 4.07 -0.52
CA ILE A 150 15.39 2.77 -1.21
C ILE A 150 14.71 2.91 -2.58
N ALA A 151 13.50 3.47 -2.63
CA ALA A 151 12.77 3.66 -3.88
C ALA A 151 13.56 4.58 -4.84
N GLY A 152 14.14 5.67 -4.34
CA GLY A 152 14.96 6.59 -5.13
C GLY A 152 16.14 5.87 -5.80
N THR A 153 16.92 5.14 -5.03
CA THR A 153 18.10 4.44 -5.54
C THR A 153 17.74 3.29 -6.47
N THR A 154 16.73 2.48 -6.11
CA THR A 154 16.36 1.29 -6.91
C THR A 154 15.54 1.62 -8.14
N LEU A 155 14.70 2.65 -8.08
CA LEU A 155 13.85 3.06 -9.20
C LEU A 155 14.52 4.04 -10.14
N PHE A 156 15.39 4.93 -9.65
CA PHE A 156 16.00 6.00 -10.44
C PHE A 156 17.51 5.86 -10.64
N GLY A 157 18.13 4.81 -10.06
CA GLY A 157 19.57 4.58 -10.17
C GLY A 157 20.45 5.65 -9.53
N THR A 158 19.86 6.50 -8.70
CA THR A 158 20.57 7.63 -8.09
C THR A 158 20.05 7.91 -6.70
N SER A 159 20.93 8.33 -5.80
CA SER A 159 20.50 8.80 -4.48
C SER A 159 19.63 10.05 -4.62
N VAL A 160 18.51 10.06 -3.91
CA VAL A 160 17.68 11.25 -3.77
C VAL A 160 18.39 12.17 -2.77
N SER A 161 18.70 13.41 -3.15
CA SER A 161 19.30 14.35 -2.22
C SER A 161 18.36 14.61 -1.03
N ASP A 162 18.90 14.95 0.15
CA ASP A 162 18.08 15.31 1.31
C ASP A 162 17.10 16.43 0.99
N ALA A 163 17.51 17.39 0.16
CA ALA A 163 16.66 18.49 -0.31
C ALA A 163 15.49 17.98 -1.17
N ASP A 164 15.75 17.07 -2.11
CA ASP A 164 14.70 16.49 -2.96
C ASP A 164 13.81 15.56 -2.17
N ALA A 165 14.35 14.77 -1.24
CA ALA A 165 13.58 13.94 -0.32
C ALA A 165 12.62 14.79 0.54
N ALA A 166 13.08 15.91 1.06
CA ALA A 166 12.24 16.86 1.81
C ALA A 166 11.15 17.49 0.92
N ARG A 167 11.48 17.87 -0.34
CA ARG A 167 10.52 18.39 -1.32
C ARG A 167 9.46 17.35 -1.68
N ILE A 168 9.86 16.12 -1.95
CA ILE A 168 8.95 15.00 -2.23
C ILE A 168 8.03 14.76 -1.04
N SER A 169 8.58 14.57 0.16
CA SER A 169 7.80 14.29 1.39
C SER A 169 6.81 15.42 1.72
N GLY A 170 7.23 16.67 1.59
CA GLY A 170 6.37 17.85 1.80
C GLY A 170 5.25 17.95 0.76
N ALA A 171 5.57 17.70 -0.52
CA ALA A 171 4.58 17.67 -1.59
C ALA A 171 3.55 16.55 -1.34
N LEU A 172 4.01 15.34 -0.99
CA LEU A 172 3.15 14.18 -0.72
C LEU A 172 2.21 14.42 0.46
N SER A 173 2.72 14.93 1.57
CA SER A 173 1.91 15.27 2.74
C SER A 173 0.78 16.24 2.38
N THR A 174 1.08 17.27 1.58
CA THR A 174 0.09 18.22 1.08
C THR A 174 -0.94 17.56 0.17
N LEU A 175 -0.48 16.73 -0.78
CA LEU A 175 -1.35 16.04 -1.74
C LEU A 175 -2.32 15.09 -1.07
N ILE A 176 -1.85 14.33 -0.08
CA ILE A 176 -2.68 13.39 0.67
C ILE A 176 -3.69 14.13 1.55
N GLY A 177 -3.26 15.17 2.27
CA GLY A 177 -4.14 15.99 3.09
C GLY A 177 -5.30 16.59 2.29
N VAL A 178 -5.02 17.12 1.11
CA VAL A 178 -6.05 17.71 0.22
C VAL A 178 -6.92 16.63 -0.42
N ASN A 179 -6.35 15.48 -0.80
CA ASN A 179 -7.08 14.38 -1.44
C ASN A 179 -8.08 13.67 -0.52
N SER A 180 -7.91 13.76 0.77
CA SER A 180 -8.87 13.22 1.75
C SER A 180 -10.22 13.94 1.72
N SER A 181 -10.34 15.07 1.01
CA SER A 181 -11.59 15.82 0.91
C SER A 181 -12.52 15.26 -0.18
N PRO A 182 -13.79 14.93 0.14
CA PRO A 182 -14.79 14.50 -0.84
C PRO A 182 -15.05 15.53 -1.94
N ARG A 183 -14.74 16.81 -1.70
CA ARG A 183 -14.88 17.91 -2.67
C ARG A 183 -14.11 17.65 -3.97
N ARG A 184 -12.98 16.90 -3.89
CA ARG A 184 -12.19 16.55 -5.07
C ARG A 184 -12.84 15.56 -6.02
N LEU A 185 -13.91 14.90 -5.63
CA LEU A 185 -14.72 14.08 -6.53
C LEU A 185 -15.52 14.91 -7.55
N PHE A 186 -15.65 16.22 -7.31
CA PHE A 186 -16.40 17.12 -8.17
C PHE A 186 -15.46 18.00 -9.01
N PRO A 187 -15.44 17.86 -10.34
CA PRO A 187 -14.55 18.61 -11.23
C PRO A 187 -14.62 20.13 -11.06
N LEU A 188 -15.84 20.67 -10.94
CA LEU A 188 -16.07 22.11 -10.74
C LEU A 188 -15.41 22.64 -9.46
N LEU A 189 -15.48 21.89 -8.35
CA LEU A 189 -14.87 22.30 -7.08
C LEU A 189 -13.33 22.24 -7.12
N ARG A 190 -12.76 21.38 -7.96
CA ARG A 190 -11.31 21.33 -8.20
C ARG A 190 -10.79 22.54 -8.98
N ALA A 191 -11.61 23.07 -9.89
CA ALA A 191 -11.25 24.25 -10.71
C ALA A 191 -11.26 25.56 -9.90
N LEU A 192 -11.92 25.60 -8.75
CA LEU A 192 -11.98 26.82 -7.93
C LEU A 192 -10.60 27.18 -7.35
N PRO A 193 -10.19 28.47 -7.39
CA PRO A 193 -8.87 28.92 -6.90
C PRO A 193 -8.83 29.04 -5.37
N THR A 194 -9.22 27.98 -4.66
CA THR A 194 -9.14 27.91 -3.19
C THR A 194 -7.69 27.74 -2.72
N ARG A 195 -7.40 28.09 -1.46
CA ARG A 195 -6.07 27.86 -0.86
C ARG A 195 -5.64 26.40 -0.98
N ALA A 196 -6.56 25.45 -0.71
CA ALA A 196 -6.28 24.02 -0.80
C ALA A 196 -5.95 23.58 -2.25
N ASN A 197 -6.73 24.03 -3.25
CA ASN A 197 -6.45 23.70 -4.65
C ASN A 197 -5.14 24.33 -5.14
N ARG A 198 -4.83 25.56 -4.75
CA ARG A 198 -3.54 26.21 -5.07
C ARG A 198 -2.36 25.48 -4.42
N SER A 199 -2.50 25.07 -3.16
CA SER A 199 -1.48 24.27 -2.46
C SER A 199 -1.26 22.94 -3.17
N TYR A 200 -2.35 22.26 -3.57
CA TYR A 200 -2.30 21.00 -4.32
C TYR A 200 -1.55 21.17 -5.66
N THR A 201 -1.92 22.17 -6.47
CA THR A 201 -1.27 22.42 -7.77
C THR A 201 0.21 22.75 -7.60
N ARG A 202 0.57 23.50 -6.56
CA ARG A 202 1.98 23.80 -6.24
C ARG A 202 2.74 22.52 -5.88
N ALA A 203 2.16 21.67 -5.04
CA ALA A 203 2.77 20.39 -4.64
C ALA A 203 2.97 19.45 -5.85
N VAL A 204 1.99 19.36 -6.76
CA VAL A 204 2.17 18.61 -8.03
C VAL A 204 3.33 19.15 -8.85
N ARG A 205 3.43 20.47 -9.04
CA ARG A 205 4.54 21.09 -9.79
C ARG A 205 5.89 20.82 -9.15
N GLN A 206 6.00 20.94 -7.83
CA GLN A 206 7.25 20.64 -7.11
C GLN A 206 7.70 19.19 -7.31
N LEU A 207 6.74 18.25 -7.27
CA LEU A 207 7.03 16.85 -7.56
C LEU A 207 7.46 16.64 -9.01
N ASP A 208 6.79 17.28 -9.95
CA ASP A 208 7.12 17.21 -11.38
C ASP A 208 8.53 17.72 -11.66
N GLU A 209 8.92 18.85 -11.08
CA GLU A 209 10.27 19.44 -11.22
C GLU A 209 11.34 18.43 -10.77
N VAL A 210 11.15 17.79 -9.61
CA VAL A 210 12.11 16.79 -9.11
C VAL A 210 12.14 15.56 -10.03
N VAL A 211 10.98 15.03 -10.41
CA VAL A 211 10.92 13.81 -11.25
C VAL A 211 11.48 14.05 -12.64
N TYR A 212 11.18 15.19 -13.30
CA TYR A 212 11.77 15.50 -14.59
C TYR A 212 13.29 15.71 -14.51
N ALA A 213 13.79 16.31 -13.42
CA ALA A 213 15.23 16.45 -13.20
C ALA A 213 15.91 15.07 -13.03
N LEU A 214 15.29 14.14 -12.30
CA LEU A 214 15.78 12.77 -12.15
C LEU A 214 15.80 12.03 -13.50
N ILE A 215 14.74 12.15 -14.32
CA ILE A 215 14.67 11.55 -15.66
C ILE A 215 15.76 12.13 -16.56
N ALA A 216 15.95 13.46 -16.57
CA ALA A 216 16.95 14.10 -17.41
C ALA A 216 18.37 13.69 -17.00
N ARG A 217 18.67 13.67 -15.70
CA ARG A 217 19.97 13.22 -15.18
C ARG A 217 20.22 11.77 -15.56
N ARG A 218 19.25 10.87 -15.32
CA ARG A 218 19.41 9.45 -15.62
C ARG A 218 19.62 9.19 -17.11
N ARG A 219 18.92 9.93 -17.97
CA ARG A 219 19.08 9.84 -19.43
C ARG A 219 20.49 10.25 -19.90
N ALA A 220 21.11 11.21 -19.22
CA ALA A 220 22.48 11.66 -19.54
C ALA A 220 23.56 10.68 -19.05
N GLU A 221 23.26 9.91 -17.98
CA GLU A 221 24.21 9.02 -17.30
C GLU A 221 23.99 7.54 -17.63
N ILE A 222 23.00 7.20 -18.48
CA ILE A 222 22.61 5.82 -18.75
C ILE A 222 23.75 5.02 -19.39
N GLY A 223 24.12 3.90 -18.74
CA GLY A 223 25.11 2.94 -19.23
C GLY A 223 24.45 1.63 -19.69
N GLU A 224 25.19 0.79 -20.41
CA GLU A 224 24.67 -0.48 -20.95
C GLU A 224 24.27 -1.48 -19.85
N ASN A 225 24.90 -1.41 -18.68
CA ASN A 225 24.70 -2.35 -17.55
C ASN A 225 23.79 -1.82 -16.45
N ASP A 226 23.07 -0.73 -16.68
CA ASP A 226 22.20 -0.15 -15.67
C ASP A 226 20.97 -1.03 -15.41
N VAL A 227 20.74 -1.30 -14.12
CA VAL A 227 19.73 -2.25 -13.64
C VAL A 227 18.53 -1.57 -12.99
N ASP A 228 18.58 -0.23 -12.79
CA ASP A 228 17.47 0.49 -12.19
C ASP A 228 16.25 0.56 -13.12
N LEU A 229 15.08 0.75 -12.51
CA LEU A 229 13.83 0.72 -13.23
C LEU A 229 13.72 1.83 -14.28
N LEU A 230 14.16 3.06 -13.96
CA LEU A 230 14.06 4.19 -14.90
C LEU A 230 14.89 3.96 -16.16
N SER A 231 16.10 3.43 -16.02
CA SER A 231 16.94 3.02 -17.16
C SER A 231 16.26 1.97 -18.02
N MET A 232 15.62 0.98 -17.36
CA MET A 232 14.85 -0.03 -18.10
C MET A 232 13.67 0.59 -18.87
N LEU A 233 12.95 1.54 -18.26
CA LEU A 233 11.82 2.21 -18.91
C LEU A 233 12.26 3.16 -20.05
N LEU A 234 13.42 3.84 -19.90
CA LEU A 234 14.02 4.66 -20.93
C LEU A 234 14.40 3.83 -22.17
N ASN A 235 14.83 2.59 -21.96
CA ASN A 235 15.24 1.67 -23.02
C ASN A 235 14.11 0.76 -23.51
N ALA A 236 13.00 0.65 -22.75
CA ALA A 236 11.89 -0.23 -23.08
C ALA A 236 11.23 0.15 -24.42
N ARG A 237 10.95 -0.87 -25.22
CA ARG A 237 10.20 -0.77 -26.48
C ARG A 237 8.99 -1.67 -26.41
N ASP A 238 7.87 -1.21 -26.93
CA ASP A 238 6.69 -2.05 -27.14
C ASP A 238 6.84 -2.95 -28.39
N GLU A 239 5.80 -3.74 -28.66
CA GLU A 239 5.75 -4.67 -29.77
C GLU A 239 5.92 -3.98 -31.14
N ASP A 240 5.55 -2.68 -31.22
CA ASP A 240 5.68 -1.84 -32.43
C ASP A 240 7.00 -1.05 -32.45
N GLY A 241 7.90 -1.25 -31.50
CA GLY A 241 9.17 -0.53 -31.35
C GLY A 241 9.04 0.85 -30.71
N GLY A 242 7.83 1.24 -30.27
CA GLY A 242 7.57 2.53 -29.65
C GLY A 242 8.18 2.64 -28.24
N ARG A 243 8.68 3.83 -27.90
CA ARG A 243 9.21 4.16 -26.56
C ARG A 243 8.18 4.89 -25.73
N MET A 244 8.41 4.96 -24.40
CA MET A 244 7.65 5.85 -23.53
C MET A 244 8.01 7.31 -23.81
N SER A 245 7.00 8.19 -23.89
CA SER A 245 7.22 9.64 -23.92
C SER A 245 7.69 10.14 -22.54
N ASP A 246 8.31 11.31 -22.48
CA ASP A 246 8.74 11.92 -21.20
C ASP A 246 7.59 12.09 -20.23
N ARG A 247 6.41 12.45 -20.72
CA ARG A 247 5.20 12.53 -19.92
C ARG A 247 4.81 11.16 -19.34
N GLN A 248 4.91 10.10 -20.12
CA GLN A 248 4.60 8.76 -19.66
C GLN A 248 5.64 8.28 -18.64
N LEU A 249 6.94 8.52 -18.89
CA LEU A 249 8.01 8.25 -17.93
C LEU A 249 7.78 8.98 -16.60
N ARG A 250 7.40 10.26 -16.65
CA ARG A 250 7.00 11.04 -15.46
C ARG A 250 5.83 10.40 -14.73
N ASP A 251 4.77 10.01 -15.44
CA ASP A 251 3.56 9.44 -14.85
C ASP A 251 3.84 8.10 -14.16
N GLU A 252 4.69 7.26 -14.77
CA GLU A 252 5.12 6.00 -14.15
C GLU A 252 6.07 6.24 -12.98
N SER A 253 7.02 7.15 -13.11
CA SER A 253 7.96 7.49 -12.05
C SER A 253 7.25 8.01 -10.79
N VAL A 254 6.30 8.93 -10.95
CA VAL A 254 5.46 9.41 -9.82
C VAL A 254 4.64 8.27 -9.23
N THR A 255 4.04 7.43 -10.10
CA THR A 255 3.23 6.29 -9.64
C THR A 255 4.06 5.33 -8.79
N LEU A 256 5.24 4.95 -9.25
CA LEU A 256 6.11 3.98 -8.56
C LEU A 256 6.75 4.57 -7.31
N LEU A 257 7.19 5.83 -7.36
CA LEU A 257 7.72 6.51 -6.19
C LEU A 257 6.69 6.54 -5.05
N LEU A 258 5.44 6.91 -5.36
CA LEU A 258 4.38 6.98 -4.36
C LEU A 258 3.94 5.60 -3.87
N ALA A 259 3.80 4.64 -4.79
CA ALA A 259 3.35 3.30 -4.45
C ALA A 259 4.42 2.52 -3.68
N GLY A 260 5.70 2.70 -4.00
CA GLY A 260 6.80 1.91 -3.43
C GLY A 260 7.17 2.33 -2.01
N HIS A 261 7.35 3.63 -1.76
CA HIS A 261 7.87 4.04 -0.45
C HIS A 261 6.82 4.07 0.65
N GLU A 262 5.66 4.67 0.42
CA GLU A 262 4.66 4.86 1.45
C GLU A 262 4.08 3.54 1.97
N THR A 263 3.78 2.60 1.07
CA THR A 263 3.13 1.34 1.46
C THR A 263 4.06 0.45 2.28
N THR A 264 5.33 0.37 1.94
CA THR A 264 6.34 -0.40 2.71
C THR A 264 6.62 0.26 4.06
N ALA A 265 6.75 1.61 4.10
CA ALA A 265 6.87 2.34 5.36
C ALA A 265 5.71 2.07 6.31
N LEU A 266 4.47 2.05 5.79
CA LEU A 266 3.28 1.75 6.58
C LEU A 266 3.23 0.30 7.05
N ALA A 267 3.58 -0.67 6.19
CA ALA A 267 3.66 -2.07 6.57
C ALA A 267 4.65 -2.26 7.74
N LEU A 268 5.83 -1.67 7.65
CA LEU A 268 6.85 -1.70 8.70
C LEU A 268 6.39 -0.95 9.96
N SER A 269 5.82 0.24 9.82
CA SER A 269 5.33 1.04 10.95
C SER A 269 4.32 0.26 11.78
N TRP A 270 3.30 -0.30 11.13
CA TRP A 270 2.27 -1.10 11.81
C TRP A 270 2.85 -2.40 12.40
N THR A 271 3.84 -2.99 11.75
CA THR A 271 4.53 -4.17 12.28
C THR A 271 5.27 -3.86 13.58
N LEU A 272 6.05 -2.78 13.61
CA LEU A 272 6.78 -2.36 14.81
C LEU A 272 5.82 -1.94 15.95
N TYR A 273 4.70 -1.31 15.62
CA TYR A 273 3.65 -1.02 16.59
C TYR A 273 3.05 -2.29 17.22
N LEU A 274 2.73 -3.28 16.38
CA LEU A 274 2.19 -4.56 16.86
C LEU A 274 3.21 -5.33 17.70
N LEU A 275 4.48 -5.31 17.31
CA LEU A 275 5.56 -5.92 18.11
C LEU A 275 5.72 -5.21 19.46
N ALA A 276 5.59 -3.88 19.50
CA ALA A 276 5.64 -3.12 20.75
C ALA A 276 4.50 -3.47 21.72
N GLN A 277 3.34 -3.90 21.20
CA GLN A 277 2.19 -4.31 21.99
C GLN A 277 2.18 -5.80 22.35
N ASN A 278 3.01 -6.63 21.70
CA ASN A 278 3.03 -8.07 21.84
C ASN A 278 4.47 -8.57 22.06
N PRO A 279 5.05 -8.33 23.25
CA PRO A 279 6.45 -8.64 23.55
C PRO A 279 6.81 -10.12 23.40
N GLU A 280 5.85 -11.03 23.59
CA GLU A 280 6.00 -12.47 23.39
C GLU A 280 6.23 -12.83 21.90
N VAL A 281 5.60 -12.12 20.99
CA VAL A 281 5.85 -12.26 19.54
C VAL A 281 7.23 -11.66 19.20
N GLY A 282 7.56 -10.53 19.81
CA GLY A 282 8.88 -9.92 19.71
C GLY A 282 10.00 -10.88 20.14
N ALA A 283 9.82 -11.60 21.24
CA ALA A 283 10.79 -12.59 21.72
C ALA A 283 11.01 -13.74 20.72
N GLN A 284 9.94 -14.25 20.10
CA GLN A 284 10.05 -15.28 19.07
C GLN A 284 10.77 -14.76 17.82
N LEU A 285 10.48 -13.54 17.39
CA LEU A 285 11.17 -12.89 16.27
C LEU A 285 12.67 -12.74 16.58
N HIS A 286 13.01 -12.26 17.78
CA HIS A 286 14.39 -12.12 18.20
C HIS A 286 15.13 -13.46 18.21
N ALA A 287 14.48 -14.54 18.68
CA ALA A 287 15.09 -15.88 18.69
C ALA A 287 15.41 -16.36 17.27
N GLU A 288 14.53 -16.15 16.29
CA GLU A 288 14.81 -16.45 14.88
C GLU A 288 16.01 -15.64 14.36
N LEU A 289 16.02 -14.32 14.61
CA LEU A 289 17.07 -13.43 14.12
C LEU A 289 18.42 -13.77 14.73
N ASP A 290 18.47 -14.10 16.03
CA ASP A 290 19.70 -14.51 16.72
C ASP A 290 20.23 -15.85 16.17
N ALA A 291 19.34 -16.81 15.91
CA ALA A 291 19.73 -18.12 15.37
C ALA A 291 20.23 -18.05 13.92
N ILE A 292 19.64 -17.16 13.08
CA ILE A 292 19.98 -17.11 11.66
C ILE A 292 21.08 -16.09 11.37
N LEU A 293 21.01 -14.91 11.98
CA LEU A 293 21.89 -13.79 11.66
C LEU A 293 23.08 -13.67 12.61
N ALA A 294 22.96 -14.11 13.86
CA ALA A 294 24.03 -14.07 14.87
C ALA A 294 24.72 -12.68 14.96
N GLY A 295 23.95 -11.60 14.88
CA GLY A 295 24.44 -10.22 14.94
C GLY A 295 24.93 -9.61 13.62
N ARG A 296 25.10 -10.39 12.55
CA ARG A 296 25.47 -9.87 11.22
C ARG A 296 24.26 -9.26 10.49
N LEU A 297 24.51 -8.42 9.50
CA LEU A 297 23.47 -7.97 8.60
C LEU A 297 22.88 -9.15 7.79
N PRO A 298 21.57 -9.12 7.49
CA PRO A 298 20.96 -10.12 6.62
C PRO A 298 21.51 -10.00 5.20
N THR A 299 21.43 -11.10 4.47
CA THR A 299 21.69 -11.17 3.02
C THR A 299 20.43 -11.60 2.29
N LEU A 300 20.44 -11.56 0.95
CA LEU A 300 19.34 -12.07 0.15
C LEU A 300 19.07 -13.58 0.44
N ASP A 301 20.11 -14.37 0.68
CA ASP A 301 20.01 -15.80 0.96
C ASP A 301 19.37 -16.11 2.33
N ASP A 302 19.33 -15.13 3.23
CA ASP A 302 18.65 -15.29 4.51
C ASP A 302 17.12 -15.11 4.39
N VAL A 303 16.63 -14.38 3.39
CA VAL A 303 15.20 -14.08 3.25
C VAL A 303 14.31 -15.33 3.29
N PRO A 304 14.62 -16.44 2.58
CA PRO A 304 13.82 -17.66 2.69
C PRO A 304 13.90 -18.34 4.06
N ARG A 305 14.96 -18.08 4.85
CA ARG A 305 15.18 -18.67 6.17
C ARG A 305 14.46 -17.90 7.28
N LEU A 306 14.15 -16.62 7.07
CA LEU A 306 13.45 -15.73 8.00
C LEU A 306 11.93 -15.99 7.96
N ALA A 307 11.53 -17.23 8.24
CA ALA A 307 10.16 -17.71 8.09
C ALA A 307 9.21 -17.07 9.10
N PHE A 308 9.63 -16.88 10.36
CA PHE A 308 8.81 -16.22 11.38
C PHE A 308 8.71 -14.71 11.11
N THR A 309 9.78 -14.07 10.68
CA THR A 309 9.78 -12.67 10.21
C THR A 309 8.73 -12.47 9.11
N ALA A 310 8.65 -13.38 8.14
CA ALA A 310 7.63 -13.34 7.08
C ALA A 310 6.21 -13.50 7.64
N LYS A 311 5.98 -14.39 8.61
CA LYS A 311 4.69 -14.56 9.31
C LYS A 311 4.29 -13.31 10.09
N VAL A 312 5.23 -12.65 10.76
CA VAL A 312 5.03 -11.38 11.48
C VAL A 312 4.54 -10.30 10.51
N LEU A 313 5.21 -10.11 9.38
CA LEU A 313 4.79 -9.15 8.34
C LEU A 313 3.42 -9.50 7.75
N LYS A 314 3.17 -10.77 7.48
CA LYS A 314 1.91 -11.26 6.94
C LYS A 314 0.75 -10.99 7.88
N GLU A 315 0.93 -11.24 9.17
CA GLU A 315 -0.09 -10.98 10.21
C GLU A 315 -0.29 -9.49 10.44
N SER A 316 0.77 -8.70 10.39
CA SER A 316 0.68 -7.24 10.46
C SER A 316 -0.15 -6.68 9.28
N MET A 317 0.13 -7.10 8.05
CA MET A 317 -0.65 -6.70 6.87
C MET A 317 -2.10 -7.23 6.90
N ARG A 318 -2.38 -8.31 7.63
CA ARG A 318 -3.75 -8.75 7.88
C ARG A 318 -4.49 -7.74 8.75
N LEU A 319 -3.88 -7.31 9.86
CA LEU A 319 -4.50 -6.36 10.80
C LEU A 319 -4.48 -4.93 10.28
N TYR A 320 -3.38 -4.48 9.73
CA TYR A 320 -3.19 -3.11 9.23
C TYR A 320 -2.67 -3.11 7.80
N PRO A 321 -3.51 -3.52 6.82
CA PRO A 321 -3.10 -3.51 5.42
C PRO A 321 -2.87 -2.07 4.95
N PRO A 322 -1.67 -1.72 4.41
CA PRO A 322 -1.42 -0.37 3.88
C PRO A 322 -2.47 0.05 2.85
N ALA A 323 -2.84 -0.86 1.93
CA ALA A 323 -4.01 -0.72 1.06
C ALA A 323 -5.22 -1.34 1.75
N TRP A 324 -5.98 -0.56 2.50
CA TRP A 324 -7.11 -1.02 3.31
C TRP A 324 -8.37 -1.36 2.51
N GLY A 325 -8.43 -0.92 1.24
CA GLY A 325 -9.54 -1.20 0.35
C GLY A 325 -9.21 -0.97 -1.11
N VAL A 326 -9.80 -1.77 -1.98
CA VAL A 326 -9.74 -1.64 -3.44
C VAL A 326 -11.11 -1.20 -3.94
N VAL A 327 -11.13 -0.12 -4.74
CA VAL A 327 -12.38 0.38 -5.33
C VAL A 327 -12.41 0.08 -6.83
N ARG A 328 -13.53 -0.46 -7.28
CA ARG A 328 -13.86 -0.65 -8.70
C ARG A 328 -15.09 0.13 -9.06
N MET A 329 -15.31 0.38 -10.33
CA MET A 329 -16.51 1.02 -10.87
C MET A 329 -17.07 0.17 -12.00
N CYS A 330 -18.39 0.01 -12.02
CA CYS A 330 -19.10 -0.69 -13.09
C CYS A 330 -19.34 0.28 -14.27
N PRO A 331 -18.68 0.12 -15.42
CA PRO A 331 -18.92 0.97 -16.60
C PRO A 331 -20.27 0.70 -17.25
N ALA A 332 -20.82 -0.49 -17.06
CA ALA A 332 -22.14 -0.93 -17.45
C ALA A 332 -22.83 -1.59 -16.25
N GLU A 333 -24.08 -1.90 -16.36
CA GLU A 333 -24.78 -2.74 -15.39
C GLU A 333 -24.18 -4.14 -15.38
N CYS A 334 -23.99 -4.72 -14.19
CA CYS A 334 -23.47 -6.07 -14.02
C CYS A 334 -24.20 -6.82 -12.90
N THR A 335 -23.98 -8.13 -12.82
CA THR A 335 -24.51 -8.98 -11.75
C THR A 335 -23.38 -9.40 -10.81
N LEU A 336 -23.60 -9.26 -9.50
CA LEU A 336 -22.66 -9.70 -8.49
C LEU A 336 -23.40 -10.54 -7.44
N GLY A 337 -23.12 -11.85 -7.40
CA GLY A 337 -23.93 -12.82 -6.69
C GLY A 337 -25.37 -12.82 -7.25
N SER A 338 -26.37 -12.70 -6.38
CA SER A 338 -27.78 -12.60 -6.76
C SER A 338 -28.25 -11.14 -6.99
N TYR A 339 -27.35 -10.17 -6.99
CA TYR A 339 -27.71 -8.75 -7.02
C TYR A 339 -27.37 -8.09 -8.35
N ARG A 340 -28.25 -7.21 -8.78
CA ARG A 340 -28.03 -6.33 -9.94
C ARG A 340 -27.32 -5.06 -9.47
N ILE A 341 -26.15 -4.80 -10.04
CA ILE A 341 -25.33 -3.63 -9.73
C ILE A 341 -25.45 -2.65 -10.89
N PRO A 342 -26.01 -1.47 -10.67
CA PRO A 342 -26.26 -0.54 -11.77
C PRO A 342 -24.97 0.08 -12.30
N LYS A 343 -25.05 0.56 -13.55
CA LYS A 343 -23.99 1.37 -14.18
C LYS A 343 -23.54 2.50 -13.26
N SER A 344 -22.25 2.76 -13.26
CA SER A 344 -21.59 3.80 -12.48
C SER A 344 -21.55 3.59 -10.96
N ALA A 345 -22.00 2.45 -10.44
CA ALA A 345 -21.82 2.10 -9.04
C ALA A 345 -20.32 1.88 -8.72
N SER A 346 -19.91 2.30 -7.55
CA SER A 346 -18.61 1.97 -6.99
C SER A 346 -18.70 0.68 -6.18
N VAL A 347 -17.83 -0.29 -6.45
CA VAL A 347 -17.71 -1.54 -5.70
C VAL A 347 -16.46 -1.46 -4.83
N ILE A 348 -16.62 -1.57 -3.52
CA ILE A 348 -15.53 -1.56 -2.55
C ILE A 348 -15.28 -2.97 -2.05
N LEU A 349 -14.01 -3.39 -2.13
CA LEU A 349 -13.45 -4.62 -1.57
C LEU A 349 -12.48 -4.18 -0.48
N SER A 350 -12.77 -4.46 0.78
CA SER A 350 -11.91 -3.99 1.87
C SER A 350 -11.06 -5.11 2.44
N GLN A 351 -9.75 -5.01 2.26
CA GLN A 351 -8.78 -5.85 2.93
C GLN A 351 -8.93 -5.74 4.45
N TYR A 352 -9.07 -4.52 4.97
CA TYR A 352 -9.20 -4.28 6.40
C TYR A 352 -10.37 -5.03 7.03
N VAL A 353 -11.54 -5.02 6.39
CA VAL A 353 -12.75 -5.70 6.90
C VAL A 353 -12.67 -7.21 6.66
N MET A 354 -12.30 -7.65 5.44
CA MET A 354 -12.20 -9.06 5.09
C MET A 354 -11.17 -9.80 5.94
N HIS A 355 -9.99 -9.21 6.14
CA HIS A 355 -8.92 -9.82 6.92
C HIS A 355 -9.23 -9.90 8.43
N ARG A 356 -10.34 -9.28 8.88
CA ARG A 356 -10.85 -9.35 10.26
C ARG A 356 -12.15 -10.14 10.36
N ASP A 357 -12.56 -10.82 9.32
CA ASP A 357 -13.80 -11.60 9.34
C ASP A 357 -13.63 -12.88 10.18
N PRO A 358 -14.43 -13.06 11.23
CA PRO A 358 -14.32 -14.23 12.12
C PRO A 358 -14.65 -15.55 11.44
N ARG A 359 -15.28 -15.53 10.28
CA ARG A 359 -15.52 -16.75 9.47
C ARG A 359 -14.24 -17.36 8.93
N PHE A 360 -13.20 -16.55 8.73
CA PHE A 360 -11.92 -16.95 8.14
C PHE A 360 -10.77 -16.88 9.14
N PHE A 361 -10.85 -16.01 10.14
CA PHE A 361 -9.77 -15.77 11.11
C PHE A 361 -10.30 -15.91 12.54
N THR A 362 -9.94 -16.99 13.21
CA THR A 362 -10.22 -17.17 14.64
C THR A 362 -9.53 -16.08 15.45
N GLN A 363 -10.20 -15.46 16.42
CA GLN A 363 -9.70 -14.29 17.17
C GLN A 363 -9.17 -13.20 16.20
N PRO A 364 -10.03 -12.62 15.35
CA PRO A 364 -9.61 -11.84 14.18
C PRO A 364 -8.87 -10.55 14.51
N THR A 365 -8.97 -10.04 15.74
CA THR A 365 -8.27 -8.83 16.20
C THR A 365 -6.94 -9.12 16.91
N ARG A 366 -6.65 -10.39 17.24
CA ARG A 366 -5.41 -10.78 17.89
C ARG A 366 -4.26 -10.80 16.87
N PHE A 367 -3.12 -10.24 17.27
CA PHE A 367 -1.86 -10.37 16.51
C PHE A 367 -1.21 -11.71 16.84
N ASP A 368 -1.33 -12.66 15.94
CA ASP A 368 -0.85 -14.02 16.12
C ASP A 368 -0.17 -14.53 14.84
N PRO A 369 1.13 -14.29 14.64
CA PRO A 369 1.87 -14.81 13.50
C PRO A 369 1.88 -16.34 13.39
N ASN A 370 1.68 -17.05 14.51
CA ASN A 370 1.68 -18.52 14.53
C ASN A 370 0.44 -19.13 13.86
N ARG A 371 -0.62 -18.33 13.58
CA ARG A 371 -1.76 -18.81 12.79
C ARG A 371 -1.36 -19.22 11.37
N TRP A 372 -0.32 -18.62 10.80
CA TRP A 372 0.15 -18.88 9.45
C TRP A 372 0.93 -20.20 9.38
N THR A 373 0.20 -21.31 9.51
CA THR A 373 0.70 -22.67 9.28
C THR A 373 0.36 -23.09 7.84
N ASP A 374 1.09 -24.07 7.30
CA ASP A 374 0.85 -24.59 5.94
C ASP A 374 -0.58 -25.12 5.79
N SER A 375 -1.16 -25.74 6.84
CA SER A 375 -2.54 -26.19 6.85
C SER A 375 -3.52 -25.04 6.80
N PHE A 376 -3.34 -24.02 7.65
CA PHE A 376 -4.21 -22.86 7.66
C PHE A 376 -4.17 -22.11 6.32
N GLU A 377 -2.98 -21.92 5.73
CA GLU A 377 -2.84 -21.23 4.46
C GLU A 377 -3.49 -21.99 3.29
N ARG A 378 -3.39 -23.31 3.29
CA ARG A 378 -4.01 -24.17 2.28
C ARG A 378 -5.53 -24.12 2.35
N ASP A 379 -6.08 -24.13 3.58
CA ASP A 379 -7.52 -24.20 3.81
C ASP A 379 -8.21 -22.84 3.76
N LEU A 380 -7.44 -21.73 3.85
CA LEU A 380 -7.96 -20.38 3.78
C LEU A 380 -8.44 -20.05 2.36
N PRO A 381 -9.69 -19.59 2.16
CA PRO A 381 -10.15 -19.13 0.85
C PRO A 381 -9.21 -18.05 0.28
N ARG A 382 -8.81 -18.19 -0.97
CA ARG A 382 -7.77 -17.37 -1.61
C ARG A 382 -7.94 -15.87 -1.39
N PHE A 383 -9.15 -15.35 -1.46
CA PHE A 383 -9.44 -13.91 -1.29
C PHE A 383 -9.98 -13.55 0.08
N ALA A 384 -9.86 -14.43 1.08
CA ALA A 384 -9.97 -14.05 2.48
C ALA A 384 -8.75 -13.24 2.95
N TYR A 385 -7.59 -13.43 2.28
CA TYR A 385 -6.37 -12.63 2.50
C TYR A 385 -5.79 -12.18 1.15
N PHE A 386 -5.80 -10.85 0.88
CA PHE A 386 -5.36 -10.27 -0.41
C PHE A 386 -4.72 -8.89 -0.26
N PRO A 387 -3.66 -8.73 0.56
CA PRO A 387 -3.05 -7.43 0.85
C PRO A 387 -2.52 -6.70 -0.39
N PHE A 388 -2.13 -7.45 -1.42
CA PHE A 388 -1.63 -6.94 -2.70
C PHE A 388 -2.72 -6.89 -3.80
N GLY A 389 -3.99 -7.07 -3.44
CA GLY A 389 -5.09 -7.17 -4.40
C GLY A 389 -5.12 -8.52 -5.13
N GLY A 390 -5.48 -8.53 -6.41
CA GLY A 390 -5.59 -9.77 -7.17
C GLY A 390 -5.88 -9.60 -8.65
N GLY A 391 -5.81 -10.72 -9.38
CA GLY A 391 -6.08 -10.81 -10.80
C GLY A 391 -5.06 -10.06 -11.67
N PRO A 392 -5.45 -9.61 -12.87
CA PRO A 392 -4.53 -8.93 -13.78
C PRO A 392 -3.92 -7.65 -13.19
N ARG A 393 -4.61 -7.04 -12.21
CA ARG A 393 -4.17 -5.81 -11.53
C ARG A 393 -3.55 -6.06 -10.16
N LEU A 394 -3.04 -7.27 -9.91
CA LEU A 394 -2.21 -7.57 -8.74
C LEU A 394 -1.04 -6.59 -8.65
N CYS A 395 -0.65 -6.20 -7.44
CA CYS A 395 0.48 -5.31 -7.21
C CYS A 395 1.73 -5.79 -7.96
N ILE A 396 2.31 -4.93 -8.80
CA ILE A 396 3.51 -5.26 -9.58
C ILE A 396 4.74 -5.40 -8.68
N GLY A 397 4.80 -4.59 -7.62
CA GLY A 397 5.89 -4.55 -6.65
C GLY A 397 5.72 -5.50 -5.45
N ALA A 398 4.81 -6.49 -5.48
CA ALA A 398 4.55 -7.33 -4.30
C ALA A 398 5.81 -8.04 -3.78
N SER A 399 6.59 -8.66 -4.66
CA SER A 399 7.84 -9.34 -4.29
C SER A 399 8.92 -8.36 -3.81
N PHE A 400 9.03 -7.19 -4.45
CA PHE A 400 9.93 -6.11 -4.02
C PHE A 400 9.59 -5.64 -2.61
N ALA A 401 8.33 -5.27 -2.36
CA ALA A 401 7.88 -4.78 -1.07
C ALA A 401 8.02 -5.83 0.05
N THR A 402 7.77 -7.11 -0.26
CA THR A 402 7.95 -8.20 0.71
C THR A 402 9.42 -8.38 1.08
N MET A 403 10.33 -8.37 0.11
CA MET A 403 11.77 -8.48 0.35
C MET A 403 12.28 -7.28 1.14
N GLU A 404 11.93 -6.06 0.73
CA GLU A 404 12.28 -4.83 1.43
C GLU A 404 11.83 -4.85 2.89
N ALA A 405 10.55 -5.15 3.12
CA ALA A 405 10.01 -5.20 4.47
C ALA A 405 10.69 -6.29 5.32
N THR A 406 11.00 -7.44 4.75
CA THR A 406 11.67 -8.53 5.48
C THR A 406 13.09 -8.14 5.90
N LEU A 407 13.89 -7.59 4.97
CA LEU A 407 15.27 -7.19 5.23
C LEU A 407 15.33 -6.05 6.24
N VAL A 408 14.52 -5.01 6.04
CA VAL A 408 14.49 -3.83 6.94
C VAL A 408 13.99 -4.24 8.33
N LEU A 409 12.89 -5.02 8.44
CA LEU A 409 12.41 -5.52 9.73
C LEU A 409 13.47 -6.33 10.47
N ALA A 410 14.16 -7.23 9.78
CA ALA A 410 15.21 -8.06 10.37
C ALA A 410 16.35 -7.20 10.96
N ILE A 411 16.78 -6.16 10.23
CA ILE A 411 17.84 -5.24 10.68
C ILE A 411 17.40 -4.47 11.92
N LEU A 412 16.19 -3.90 11.90
CA LEU A 412 15.67 -3.08 13.00
C LEU A 412 15.40 -3.91 14.25
N ALA A 413 14.70 -5.05 14.10
CA ALA A 413 14.36 -5.92 15.22
C ALA A 413 15.57 -6.68 15.80
N GLN A 414 16.64 -6.90 15.02
CA GLN A 414 17.88 -7.47 15.57
C GLN A 414 18.56 -6.53 16.58
N ARG A 415 18.41 -5.23 16.41
CA ARG A 415 19.10 -4.21 17.22
C ARG A 415 18.25 -3.63 18.33
N PHE A 416 16.92 -3.56 18.18
CA PHE A 416 16.03 -2.86 19.10
C PHE A 416 14.80 -3.69 19.46
N ARG A 417 14.33 -3.48 20.70
CA ARG A 417 12.95 -3.70 21.13
C ARG A 417 12.21 -2.38 21.06
N PHE A 418 10.91 -2.48 20.86
CA PHE A 418 10.03 -1.34 20.65
C PHE A 418 8.99 -1.27 21.77
N HIS A 419 8.72 -0.07 22.28
CA HIS A 419 7.70 0.18 23.27
C HIS A 419 6.83 1.35 22.83
N VAL A 420 5.51 1.19 22.96
CA VAL A 420 4.58 2.30 22.63
C VAL A 420 4.84 3.46 23.57
N ASP A 421 4.97 4.68 23.02
CA ASP A 421 5.00 5.90 23.82
C ASP A 421 3.60 6.11 24.42
N PRO A 422 3.43 6.07 25.77
CA PRO A 422 2.12 6.19 26.40
C PRO A 422 1.46 7.56 26.17
N THR A 423 2.21 8.55 25.71
CA THR A 423 1.68 9.88 25.38
C THR A 423 1.17 9.98 23.95
N CYS A 424 1.36 8.95 23.12
CA CYS A 424 0.96 8.93 21.72
C CYS A 424 -0.29 8.07 21.53
N GLU A 425 -1.41 8.71 21.21
CA GLU A 425 -2.61 7.99 20.78
C GLU A 425 -2.43 7.50 19.34
N VAL A 426 -2.48 6.19 19.14
CA VAL A 426 -2.34 5.56 17.81
C VAL A 426 -3.71 5.30 17.20
N VAL A 427 -4.12 6.16 16.28
CA VAL A 427 -5.42 6.07 15.59
C VAL A 427 -5.21 5.75 14.13
N PRO A 428 -5.73 4.60 13.62
CA PRO A 428 -5.69 4.29 12.20
C PRO A 428 -6.57 5.26 11.41
N GLN A 429 -6.00 5.91 10.41
CA GLN A 429 -6.69 6.85 9.53
C GLN A 429 -6.74 6.32 8.10
N PRO A 430 -7.89 5.83 7.62
CA PRO A 430 -8.05 5.43 6.23
C PRO A 430 -8.10 6.66 5.32
N SER A 431 -7.20 6.70 4.35
CA SER A 431 -7.18 7.65 3.25
C SER A 431 -6.93 6.90 1.93
N ILE A 432 -5.99 7.31 1.09
CA ILE A 432 -5.49 6.46 -0.02
C ILE A 432 -4.87 5.18 0.57
N THR A 433 -4.16 5.32 1.68
CA THR A 433 -3.51 4.28 2.47
C THR A 433 -3.98 4.35 3.92
N LEU A 434 -3.70 3.32 4.71
CA LEU A 434 -4.02 3.25 6.14
C LEU A 434 -2.84 3.79 6.97
N ARG A 435 -2.95 5.04 7.39
CA ARG A 435 -1.89 5.76 8.13
C ARG A 435 -2.17 5.86 9.63
N PRO A 436 -1.14 5.97 10.46
CA PRO A 436 -1.31 6.51 11.81
C PRO A 436 -1.62 8.01 11.72
N LYS A 437 -2.73 8.45 12.34
CA LYS A 437 -3.25 9.83 12.22
C LYS A 437 -2.30 10.89 12.76
N HIS A 438 -1.57 10.57 13.82
CA HIS A 438 -0.71 11.50 14.56
C HIS A 438 0.78 11.11 14.51
N GLY A 439 1.21 10.35 13.50
CA GLY A 439 2.51 9.70 13.50
C GLY A 439 2.52 8.45 14.38
N LEU A 440 3.68 7.85 14.57
CA LEU A 440 3.83 6.64 15.37
C LEU A 440 5.10 6.75 16.23
N ARG A 441 4.93 7.17 17.48
CA ARG A 441 6.04 7.33 18.42
C ARG A 441 6.28 6.05 19.20
N LEU A 442 7.49 5.50 19.05
CA LEU A 442 7.95 4.35 19.82
C LEU A 442 9.24 4.70 20.56
N ARG A 443 9.36 4.22 21.81
CA ARG A 443 10.60 4.26 22.56
C ARG A 443 11.44 3.03 22.17
N LEU A 444 12.71 3.27 21.91
CA LEU A 444 13.68 2.28 21.51
C LEU A 444 14.42 1.73 22.72
N GLU A 445 14.59 0.43 22.81
CA GLU A 445 15.43 -0.25 23.78
C GLU A 445 16.46 -1.11 23.02
N ALA A 446 17.74 -0.76 23.14
CA ALA A 446 18.78 -1.51 22.47
C ALA A 446 18.86 -2.93 23.04
N ARG A 447 18.97 -3.91 22.16
CA ARG A 447 19.24 -5.29 22.54
C ARG A 447 20.73 -5.47 22.76
N SER A 448 21.11 -6.11 23.86
CA SER A 448 22.47 -6.63 24.03
C SER A 448 22.72 -7.65 22.89
N SER A 449 23.77 -7.41 22.11
CA SER A 449 24.22 -8.41 21.11
C SER A 449 24.40 -9.76 21.80
N PRO A 450 23.95 -10.88 21.20
CA PRO A 450 24.35 -12.18 21.71
C PRO A 450 25.89 -12.19 21.75
N ARG A 451 26.48 -12.33 22.95
CA ARG A 451 27.93 -12.51 23.08
C ARG A 451 28.23 -13.80 22.33
N ASN A 452 29.15 -13.72 21.35
CA ASN A 452 29.80 -14.90 20.81
C ASN A 452 30.45 -15.63 21.99
N SER A 453 29.80 -16.67 22.48
CA SER A 453 30.34 -17.61 23.44
C SER A 453 31.02 -18.75 22.68
#